data_748e20144063b8990ec1a50923d43249
#
_entry.id   748e20144063b8990ec1a50923d43249
#
_cell.length_a   1.000
_cell.length_b   1.000
_cell.length_c   1.000
_cell.angle_alpha   90.00
_cell.angle_beta   90.00
_cell.angle_gamma   90.00
#
_symmetry.space_group_name_H-M   'P 1'
#
loop_
_entity.id
_entity.type
_entity.pdbx_description
1 polymer ?
#
loop_
_entity_poly.entity_id
_entity_poly.type
_entity_poly.pdbx_seq_one_letter_code
_entity_poly.pdbx_strand_id
1 'polypeptide(L)'
;MKIEKVIEDGHQAKLIVEVEPEKMDTYKRRAARKISQRGKIAGFRPGKAPYDMVVRNYGEQAIVEQAIDYFIDAEYSNILKEAEVEPGASGALESIDSLEPPKLTFRVPLAPEVDLGDYRSLRMPYEWTVPDEKEVEAAIEELRQMYATTENVEREAQVGDYVLVDVKSEITELNRTGFAAFIREEDRDTEWPFAGFSRELIGMKSGDTKTIQHKFPENHDLEALKDKEAELEVTVKTVRAVTLPELDDEFAKTTGAGETLEALREAVKMDVENRSKAEYDDKYFVDLIEKLKEGATLKYHEHSLEHEGEHVLEDLSQRLSQQNMDLDTYFKLRNTTRDQFIEEEVKPVAKKRLERSLILDEIVRKEKIEVDNETLDSEFNQTLNNLSMQGLDFGKIRGGKKGQQRVAQAVAMESANRILTRRALDMLKTIATGQYKTAEDAKVDMISEGGPVMTEEQAVKPGTPTGSKTEEAKSDMISEGGPVMTKEQAVETEAATESRKEADPHANESE
;
A
#
# COMPACT_ATOMS: atom_id res chain seq x y z
N MET A 1 -37.80 8.45 16.72
CA MET A 1 -36.73 9.48 16.75
C MET A 1 -37.00 10.43 15.61
N LYS A 2 -36.66 11.71 15.76
CA LYS A 2 -36.69 12.66 14.66
C LYS A 2 -35.24 12.97 14.26
N ILE A 3 -34.89 12.72 13.00
CA ILE A 3 -33.53 12.93 12.52
C ILE A 3 -33.57 13.98 11.40
N GLU A 4 -32.74 15.00 11.55
CA GLU A 4 -32.51 16.01 10.52
C GLU A 4 -31.08 15.85 9.98
N LYS A 5 -30.96 15.72 8.65
CA LYS A 5 -29.70 15.52 7.95
C LYS A 5 -29.32 16.77 7.18
N VAL A 6 -28.12 17.26 7.40
CA VAL A 6 -27.52 18.38 6.65
C VAL A 6 -26.21 17.92 6.09
N ILE A 7 -26.02 18.01 4.78
CA ILE A 7 -24.72 17.75 4.14
C ILE A 7 -23.89 19.03 4.25
N GLU A 8 -22.70 18.91 4.82
CA GLU A 8 -21.74 20.01 4.97
C GLU A 8 -20.59 19.89 3.99
N ASP A 9 -19.85 20.98 3.82
CA ASP A 9 -18.61 20.97 3.06
C ASP A 9 -17.59 19.97 3.63
N GLY A 10 -16.67 19.48 2.81
CA GLY A 10 -15.70 18.47 3.26
C GLY A 10 -16.24 17.03 3.26
N HIS A 11 -17.33 16.75 2.54
CA HIS A 11 -17.92 15.42 2.36
C HIS A 11 -18.30 14.76 3.70
N GLN A 12 -19.06 15.47 4.51
CA GLN A 12 -19.56 15.01 5.81
C GLN A 12 -21.05 15.34 5.98
N ALA A 13 -21.71 14.56 6.83
CA ALA A 13 -23.10 14.80 7.21
C ALA A 13 -23.19 15.20 8.67
N LYS A 14 -23.95 16.27 8.94
CA LYS A 14 -24.39 16.66 10.27
C LYS A 14 -25.77 16.07 10.51
N LEU A 15 -25.89 15.20 11.52
CA LEU A 15 -27.14 14.57 11.91
C LEU A 15 -27.59 15.13 13.25
N ILE A 16 -28.74 15.77 13.24
CA ILE A 16 -29.39 16.29 14.45
C ILE A 16 -30.48 15.32 14.83
N VAL A 17 -30.29 14.64 15.96
CA VAL A 17 -31.15 13.56 16.43
C VAL A 17 -31.91 14.02 17.68
N GLU A 18 -33.21 14.17 17.57
CA GLU A 18 -34.11 14.43 18.70
C GLU A 18 -34.68 13.10 19.20
N VAL A 19 -34.34 12.77 20.45
CA VAL A 19 -34.71 11.50 21.07
C VAL A 19 -36.00 11.64 21.83
N GLU A 20 -36.96 10.74 21.64
CA GLU A 20 -38.19 10.71 22.39
C GLU A 20 -37.92 10.47 23.88
N PRO A 21 -38.58 11.23 24.79
CA PRO A 21 -38.35 11.10 26.23
C PRO A 21 -38.52 9.67 26.75
N GLU A 22 -39.53 8.96 26.27
CA GLU A 22 -39.82 7.57 26.69
C GLU A 22 -38.67 6.60 26.33
N LYS A 23 -38.06 6.82 25.17
CA LYS A 23 -36.88 6.02 24.72
C LYS A 23 -35.69 6.33 25.60
N MET A 24 -35.41 7.60 25.88
CA MET A 24 -34.31 8.01 26.74
C MET A 24 -34.50 7.55 28.21
N ASP A 25 -35.69 7.50 28.72
CA ASP A 25 -35.97 6.99 30.08
C ASP A 25 -35.47 5.54 30.26
N THR A 26 -35.56 4.73 29.23
CA THR A 26 -35.04 3.36 29.25
C THR A 26 -33.52 3.34 29.46
N TYR A 27 -32.82 4.21 28.78
CA TYR A 27 -31.35 4.34 28.90
C TYR A 27 -30.95 5.00 30.21
N LYS A 28 -31.71 6.03 30.70
CA LYS A 28 -31.52 6.65 32.03
C LYS A 28 -31.62 5.60 33.15
N ARG A 29 -32.61 4.71 33.10
CA ARG A 29 -32.75 3.61 34.07
C ARG A 29 -31.61 2.60 33.99
N ARG A 30 -31.15 2.29 32.79
CA ARG A 30 -29.96 1.41 32.55
C ARG A 30 -28.69 2.05 33.12
N ALA A 31 -28.47 3.34 32.87
CA ALA A 31 -27.32 4.10 33.36
C ALA A 31 -27.33 4.16 34.91
N ALA A 32 -28.47 4.53 35.52
CA ALA A 32 -28.61 4.57 36.97
C ALA A 32 -28.30 3.21 37.64
N ARG A 33 -28.79 2.11 37.03
CA ARG A 33 -28.46 0.75 37.51
C ARG A 33 -26.95 0.47 37.44
N LYS A 34 -26.29 0.86 36.38
CA LYS A 34 -24.83 0.60 36.18
C LYS A 34 -24.01 1.49 37.13
N ILE A 35 -24.38 2.77 37.29
CA ILE A 35 -23.77 3.69 38.27
C ILE A 35 -23.88 3.11 39.67
N SER A 36 -25.10 2.64 40.07
CA SER A 36 -25.32 2.02 41.40
C SER A 36 -24.59 0.69 41.60
N GLN A 37 -24.13 0.01 40.54
CA GLN A 37 -23.29 -1.18 40.65
C GLN A 37 -21.83 -0.85 40.93
N ARG A 38 -21.29 0.24 40.35
CA ARG A 38 -19.93 0.70 40.52
C ARG A 38 -19.73 1.50 41.80
N GLY A 39 -20.73 2.28 42.19
CA GLY A 39 -20.70 3.16 43.36
C GLY A 39 -21.39 2.55 44.60
N LYS A 40 -21.01 3.06 45.76
CA LYS A 40 -21.67 2.69 47.05
C LYS A 40 -22.75 3.69 47.39
N ILE A 41 -24.00 3.22 47.46
CA ILE A 41 -25.12 4.02 47.96
C ILE A 41 -25.49 3.47 49.34
N ALA A 42 -25.47 4.34 50.36
CA ALA A 42 -25.77 3.94 51.73
C ALA A 42 -27.15 3.29 51.84
N GLY A 43 -27.24 2.13 52.47
CA GLY A 43 -28.47 1.39 52.67
C GLY A 43 -28.89 0.46 51.52
N PHE A 44 -28.15 0.38 50.41
CA PHE A 44 -28.51 -0.47 49.29
C PHE A 44 -27.34 -1.38 48.85
N ARG A 45 -27.70 -2.59 48.42
CA ARG A 45 -26.74 -3.49 47.74
C ARG A 45 -26.40 -2.92 46.37
N PRO A 46 -25.13 -3.04 45.88
CA PRO A 46 -24.73 -2.59 44.57
C PRO A 46 -25.71 -3.01 43.46
N GLY A 47 -26.15 -2.06 42.65
CA GLY A 47 -27.13 -2.25 41.57
C GLY A 47 -28.58 -2.46 41.96
N LYS A 48 -28.94 -2.28 43.24
CA LYS A 48 -30.31 -2.47 43.74
C LYS A 48 -30.94 -1.17 44.29
N ALA A 49 -30.25 -0.04 44.25
CA ALA A 49 -30.79 1.23 44.63
C ALA A 49 -31.91 1.68 43.65
N PRO A 50 -33.04 2.21 44.13
CA PRO A 50 -34.08 2.85 43.31
C PRO A 50 -33.51 4.03 42.52
N TYR A 51 -34.12 4.33 41.37
CA TYR A 51 -33.68 5.40 40.47
C TYR A 51 -33.50 6.74 41.20
N ASP A 52 -34.51 7.15 41.96
CA ASP A 52 -34.52 8.43 42.71
C ASP A 52 -33.35 8.53 43.71
N MET A 53 -32.96 7.42 44.32
CA MET A 53 -31.82 7.39 45.24
C MET A 53 -30.49 7.52 44.52
N VAL A 54 -30.38 7.00 43.29
CA VAL A 54 -29.18 7.17 42.44
C VAL A 54 -29.10 8.63 42.01
N VAL A 55 -30.22 9.22 41.55
CA VAL A 55 -30.32 10.66 41.20
C VAL A 55 -29.87 11.55 42.34
N ARG A 56 -30.37 11.31 43.57
CA ARG A 56 -30.01 12.11 44.77
C ARG A 56 -28.54 12.01 45.12
N ASN A 57 -27.88 10.88 44.83
CA ASN A 57 -26.50 10.61 45.27
C ASN A 57 -25.48 11.05 44.24
N TYR A 58 -25.76 10.91 42.93
CA TYR A 58 -24.83 11.17 41.82
C TYR A 58 -25.22 12.36 40.94
N GLY A 59 -26.44 12.89 41.13
CA GLY A 59 -27.02 13.94 40.29
C GLY A 59 -27.68 13.38 39.04
N GLU A 60 -28.64 14.12 38.51
CA GLU A 60 -29.36 13.74 37.29
C GLU A 60 -28.45 13.85 36.06
N GLN A 61 -27.58 14.85 36.02
CA GLN A 61 -26.69 15.11 34.93
C GLN A 61 -25.75 13.92 34.65
N ALA A 62 -25.12 13.33 35.66
CA ALA A 62 -24.26 12.18 35.53
C ALA A 62 -25.00 10.93 34.99
N ILE A 63 -26.29 10.80 35.32
CA ILE A 63 -27.12 9.70 34.80
C ILE A 63 -27.46 9.94 33.32
N VAL A 64 -27.76 11.19 32.97
CA VAL A 64 -28.09 11.56 31.57
C VAL A 64 -26.89 11.40 30.67
N GLU A 65 -25.71 11.86 31.08
CA GLU A 65 -24.46 11.68 30.33
C GLU A 65 -24.20 10.18 30.04
N GLN A 66 -24.26 9.36 31.08
CA GLN A 66 -24.06 7.90 30.90
C GLN A 66 -25.22 7.24 30.11
N ALA A 67 -26.43 7.79 30.14
CA ALA A 67 -27.55 7.30 29.35
C ALA A 67 -27.37 7.63 27.86
N ILE A 68 -26.79 8.79 27.55
CA ILE A 68 -26.44 9.19 26.19
C ILE A 68 -25.39 8.22 25.61
N ASP A 69 -24.36 7.88 26.37
CA ASP A 69 -23.35 6.89 25.92
C ASP A 69 -24.04 5.57 25.55
N TYR A 70 -24.88 5.03 26.44
CA TYR A 70 -25.60 3.78 26.15
C TYR A 70 -26.59 3.88 25.00
N PHE A 71 -27.16 5.05 24.76
CA PHE A 71 -28.05 5.33 23.64
C PHE A 71 -27.23 5.31 22.33
N ILE A 72 -26.11 6.01 22.33
CA ILE A 72 -25.21 6.05 21.15
C ILE A 72 -24.73 4.64 20.79
N ASP A 73 -24.18 3.91 21.75
CA ASP A 73 -23.71 2.53 21.55
C ASP A 73 -24.78 1.60 20.95
N ALA A 74 -26.05 1.78 21.37
CA ALA A 74 -27.12 0.89 20.93
C ALA A 74 -27.84 1.34 19.65
N GLU A 75 -27.92 2.63 19.40
CA GLU A 75 -28.81 3.18 18.37
C GLU A 75 -28.06 3.86 17.22
N TYR A 76 -26.75 4.10 17.33
CA TYR A 76 -25.99 4.82 16.30
C TYR A 76 -26.13 4.17 14.91
N SER A 77 -26.03 2.85 14.80
CA SER A 77 -26.24 2.15 13.54
C SER A 77 -27.66 2.30 12.98
N ASN A 78 -28.67 2.40 13.86
CA ASN A 78 -30.05 2.63 13.45
C ASN A 78 -30.24 4.09 12.98
N ILE A 79 -29.59 5.05 13.66
CA ILE A 79 -29.61 6.47 13.28
C ILE A 79 -29.05 6.64 11.87
N LEU A 80 -27.90 6.02 11.56
CA LEU A 80 -27.30 6.07 10.22
C LEU A 80 -28.21 5.48 9.14
N LYS A 81 -28.85 4.33 9.43
CA LYS A 81 -29.79 3.70 8.49
C LYS A 81 -31.04 4.55 8.26
N GLU A 82 -31.63 5.12 9.33
CA GLU A 82 -32.82 5.96 9.24
C GLU A 82 -32.53 7.29 8.54
N ALA A 83 -31.30 7.82 8.69
CA ALA A 83 -30.82 9.01 8.00
C ALA A 83 -30.40 8.73 6.54
N GLU A 84 -30.37 7.47 6.10
CA GLU A 84 -29.86 7.07 4.79
C GLU A 84 -28.44 7.64 4.57
N VAL A 85 -27.54 7.41 5.52
CA VAL A 85 -26.13 7.85 5.47
C VAL A 85 -25.22 6.63 5.47
N GLU A 86 -24.37 6.55 4.44
CA GLU A 86 -23.27 5.61 4.37
C GLU A 86 -22.02 6.27 4.95
N PRO A 87 -21.57 5.88 6.14
CA PRO A 87 -20.40 6.49 6.76
C PRO A 87 -19.11 5.95 6.13
N GLY A 88 -18.18 6.84 5.84
CA GLY A 88 -16.81 6.52 5.43
C GLY A 88 -15.90 6.18 6.63
N ALA A 89 -16.22 6.74 7.79
CA ALA A 89 -15.55 6.49 9.06
C ALA A 89 -16.52 6.63 10.24
N SER A 90 -16.06 6.28 11.44
CA SER A 90 -16.85 6.47 12.66
C SER A 90 -17.19 7.94 12.85
N GLY A 91 -18.47 8.25 12.99
CA GLY A 91 -18.91 9.62 13.30
C GLY A 91 -18.67 9.95 14.77
N ALA A 92 -18.54 11.23 15.04
CA ALA A 92 -18.35 11.77 16.37
C ALA A 92 -19.61 12.50 16.86
N LEU A 93 -19.88 12.42 18.17
CA LEU A 93 -20.85 13.30 18.82
C LEU A 93 -20.23 14.71 18.93
N GLU A 94 -20.76 15.66 18.17
CA GLU A 94 -20.28 17.05 18.17
C GLU A 94 -20.79 17.84 19.38
N SER A 95 -22.08 17.73 19.66
CA SER A 95 -22.70 18.44 20.76
C SER A 95 -23.96 17.75 21.28
N ILE A 96 -24.30 18.09 22.53
CA ILE A 96 -25.59 17.82 23.17
C ILE A 96 -26.30 19.14 23.26
N ASP A 97 -27.22 19.42 22.34
CA ASP A 97 -27.83 20.74 22.19
C ASP A 97 -28.93 20.96 23.25
N SER A 98 -29.58 19.87 23.69
CA SER A 98 -30.60 19.91 24.73
C SER A 98 -30.63 18.57 25.47
N LEU A 99 -30.97 18.61 26.74
CA LEU A 99 -31.19 17.43 27.59
C LEU A 99 -32.68 17.06 27.72
N GLU A 100 -33.61 18.01 27.48
CA GLU A 100 -35.05 17.81 27.56
C GLU A 100 -35.82 18.62 26.49
N PRO A 101 -36.28 17.99 25.41
CA PRO A 101 -35.98 16.64 24.95
C PRO A 101 -34.48 16.50 24.55
N PRO A 102 -33.87 15.32 24.70
CA PRO A 102 -32.50 15.13 24.35
C PRO A 102 -32.30 15.34 22.85
N LYS A 103 -31.41 16.25 22.51
CA LYS A 103 -31.06 16.59 21.13
C LYS A 103 -29.55 16.46 20.97
N LEU A 104 -29.15 15.50 20.12
CA LEU A 104 -27.75 15.12 19.88
C LEU A 104 -27.37 15.50 18.47
N THR A 105 -26.20 16.11 18.32
CA THR A 105 -25.65 16.44 17.01
C THR A 105 -24.43 15.58 16.74
N PHE A 106 -24.50 14.79 15.67
CA PHE A 106 -23.39 13.96 15.20
C PHE A 106 -22.80 14.54 13.93
N ARG A 107 -21.48 14.46 13.81
CA ARG A 107 -20.76 14.72 12.58
C ARG A 107 -20.23 13.40 12.04
N VAL A 108 -20.63 13.05 10.82
CA VAL A 108 -20.37 11.74 10.20
C VAL A 108 -19.64 11.97 8.89
N PRO A 109 -18.36 11.54 8.77
CA PRO A 109 -17.69 11.47 7.48
C PRO A 109 -18.46 10.56 6.53
N LEU A 110 -18.71 11.01 5.31
CA LEU A 110 -19.40 10.21 4.30
C LEU A 110 -18.43 9.25 3.60
N ALA A 111 -18.97 8.13 3.14
CA ALA A 111 -18.24 7.23 2.25
C ALA A 111 -17.80 7.98 0.97
N PRO A 112 -16.62 7.72 0.44
CA PRO A 112 -16.16 8.36 -0.78
C PRO A 112 -17.15 8.17 -1.93
N GLU A 113 -17.38 9.23 -2.70
CA GLU A 113 -18.23 9.23 -3.89
C GLU A 113 -17.39 9.53 -5.12
N VAL A 114 -17.47 8.66 -6.13
CA VAL A 114 -16.68 8.77 -7.36
C VAL A 114 -17.62 8.80 -8.55
N ASP A 115 -17.50 9.84 -9.34
CA ASP A 115 -18.10 9.88 -10.68
C ASP A 115 -16.97 9.91 -11.72
N LEU A 116 -16.84 8.83 -12.50
CA LEU A 116 -15.79 8.68 -13.50
C LEU A 116 -16.08 9.46 -14.79
N GLY A 117 -17.24 10.13 -14.91
CA GLY A 117 -17.64 10.78 -16.16
C GLY A 117 -17.68 9.78 -17.33
N ASP A 118 -17.32 10.27 -18.52
CA ASP A 118 -17.27 9.44 -19.75
C ASP A 118 -15.89 8.75 -19.92
N TYR A 119 -15.49 7.94 -18.97
CA TYR A 119 -14.21 7.22 -19.00
C TYR A 119 -14.09 6.24 -20.18
N ARG A 120 -15.21 5.77 -20.77
CA ARG A 120 -15.18 4.85 -21.91
C ARG A 120 -14.81 5.54 -23.23
N SER A 121 -14.90 6.86 -23.31
CA SER A 121 -14.42 7.63 -24.45
C SER A 121 -12.94 7.97 -24.39
N LEU A 122 -12.29 7.69 -23.25
CA LEU A 122 -10.87 7.93 -23.06
C LEU A 122 -10.04 7.15 -24.08
N ARG A 123 -9.10 7.85 -24.76
CA ARG A 123 -8.17 7.23 -25.71
C ARG A 123 -6.75 7.61 -25.39
N MET A 124 -5.90 6.58 -25.27
CA MET A 124 -4.47 6.71 -25.04
C MET A 124 -3.77 5.51 -25.70
N PRO A 125 -2.91 5.73 -26.69
CA PRO A 125 -2.24 4.64 -27.38
C PRO A 125 -1.25 3.94 -26.42
N TYR A 126 -1.07 2.63 -26.62
CA TYR A 126 -0.08 1.83 -25.92
C TYR A 126 1.03 1.49 -26.91
N GLU A 127 2.23 2.09 -26.72
CA GLU A 127 3.32 2.08 -27.69
C GLU A 127 4.61 1.45 -27.08
N TRP A 128 4.45 0.41 -26.26
CA TRP A 128 5.61 -0.32 -25.79
C TRP A 128 6.32 -1.02 -26.93
N THR A 129 7.63 -0.91 -26.96
CA THR A 129 8.50 -1.57 -27.94
C THR A 129 9.37 -2.61 -27.23
N VAL A 130 9.56 -3.74 -27.87
CA VAL A 130 10.46 -4.79 -27.36
C VAL A 130 11.88 -4.26 -27.30
N PRO A 131 12.61 -4.44 -26.19
CA PRO A 131 14.02 -4.08 -26.07
C PRO A 131 14.87 -4.63 -27.21
N ASP A 132 15.87 -3.90 -27.62
CA ASP A 132 16.76 -4.33 -28.71
C ASP A 132 17.82 -5.34 -28.21
N GLU A 133 18.50 -5.99 -29.16
CA GLU A 133 19.51 -7.00 -28.85
C GLU A 133 20.72 -6.42 -28.07
N LYS A 134 20.95 -5.10 -28.19
CA LYS A 134 22.04 -4.42 -27.48
C LYS A 134 21.71 -4.29 -25.97
N GLU A 135 20.44 -4.08 -25.61
CA GLU A 135 20.02 -4.03 -24.22
C GLU A 135 20.15 -5.41 -23.55
N VAL A 136 19.87 -6.48 -24.31
CA VAL A 136 20.06 -7.85 -23.84
C VAL A 136 21.55 -8.15 -23.65
N GLU A 137 22.41 -7.75 -24.62
CA GLU A 137 23.86 -7.91 -24.51
C GLU A 137 24.44 -7.10 -23.33
N ALA A 138 23.95 -5.88 -23.11
CA ALA A 138 24.34 -5.07 -21.97
C ALA A 138 23.95 -5.74 -20.63
N ALA A 139 22.76 -6.32 -20.53
CA ALA A 139 22.34 -7.06 -19.35
C ALA A 139 23.19 -8.34 -19.12
N ILE A 140 23.55 -9.04 -20.17
CA ILE A 140 24.48 -10.19 -20.06
C ILE A 140 25.86 -9.74 -19.58
N GLU A 141 26.36 -8.61 -20.08
CA GLU A 141 27.64 -8.08 -19.62
C GLU A 141 27.60 -7.58 -18.17
N GLU A 142 26.50 -6.98 -17.74
CA GLU A 142 26.28 -6.64 -16.32
C GLU A 142 26.26 -7.89 -15.44
N LEU A 143 25.56 -8.93 -15.86
CA LEU A 143 25.56 -10.22 -15.19
C LEU A 143 26.97 -10.80 -15.10
N ARG A 144 27.74 -10.75 -16.20
CA ARG A 144 29.12 -11.18 -16.26
C ARG A 144 30.03 -10.43 -15.30
N GLN A 145 29.81 -9.10 -15.16
CA GLN A 145 30.55 -8.27 -14.21
C GLN A 145 30.23 -8.63 -12.75
N MET A 146 28.99 -9.03 -12.44
CA MET A 146 28.62 -9.50 -11.10
C MET A 146 29.36 -10.78 -10.67
N TYR A 147 29.70 -11.64 -11.63
CA TYR A 147 30.43 -12.87 -11.37
C TYR A 147 31.95 -12.74 -11.63
N ALA A 148 32.42 -11.51 -11.84
CA ALA A 148 33.84 -11.25 -12.07
C ALA A 148 34.67 -11.59 -10.81
N THR A 149 35.80 -12.19 -10.99
CA THR A 149 36.79 -12.41 -9.93
C THR A 149 37.80 -11.27 -9.91
N THR A 150 38.25 -10.89 -8.72
CA THR A 150 39.22 -9.80 -8.57
C THR A 150 40.48 -10.29 -7.89
N GLU A 151 41.62 -9.98 -8.46
CA GLU A 151 42.95 -10.30 -7.91
C GLU A 151 43.76 -9.04 -7.68
N ASN A 152 44.47 -8.94 -6.54
CA ASN A 152 45.36 -7.82 -6.31
C ASN A 152 46.58 -7.92 -7.23
N VAL A 153 46.87 -6.81 -7.90
CA VAL A 153 48.02 -6.76 -8.84
C VAL A 153 48.94 -5.59 -8.51
N GLU A 154 50.26 -5.80 -8.71
CA GLU A 154 51.29 -4.76 -8.47
C GLU A 154 51.68 -4.01 -9.76
N ARG A 155 50.76 -3.94 -10.72
CA ARG A 155 50.95 -3.18 -11.97
C ARG A 155 50.21 -1.83 -11.93
N GLU A 156 50.44 -1.01 -12.93
CA GLU A 156 49.67 0.18 -13.20
C GLU A 156 48.19 -0.18 -13.47
N ALA A 157 47.29 0.67 -12.94
CA ALA A 157 45.86 0.56 -13.13
C ALA A 157 45.49 0.78 -14.61
N GLN A 158 44.68 -0.09 -15.16
CA GLN A 158 44.19 -0.10 -16.53
C GLN A 158 42.68 -0.07 -16.59
N VAL A 159 42.14 0.20 -17.77
CA VAL A 159 40.69 0.08 -18.01
C VAL A 159 40.26 -1.35 -17.70
N GLY A 160 39.15 -1.48 -16.96
CA GLY A 160 38.63 -2.77 -16.49
C GLY A 160 39.10 -3.17 -15.10
N ASP A 161 39.97 -2.40 -14.44
CA ASP A 161 40.40 -2.70 -13.08
C ASP A 161 39.53 -2.00 -12.02
N TYR A 162 39.42 -2.60 -10.83
CA TYR A 162 38.98 -1.91 -9.63
C TYR A 162 40.18 -1.30 -8.92
N VAL A 163 40.07 -0.02 -8.59
CA VAL A 163 41.08 0.67 -7.81
C VAL A 163 40.47 1.14 -6.50
N LEU A 164 41.05 0.67 -5.40
CA LEU A 164 40.65 1.11 -4.07
C LEU A 164 41.44 2.38 -3.73
N VAL A 165 40.73 3.48 -3.52
CA VAL A 165 41.34 4.80 -3.28
C VAL A 165 40.84 5.44 -1.99
N ASP A 166 41.69 6.25 -1.39
CA ASP A 166 41.30 7.25 -0.41
C ASP A 166 41.24 8.59 -1.11
N VAL A 167 40.11 9.29 -0.96
CA VAL A 167 39.90 10.63 -1.50
C VAL A 167 39.80 11.59 -0.34
N LYS A 168 40.63 12.65 -0.37
CA LYS A 168 40.62 13.74 0.59
C LYS A 168 40.43 15.06 -0.14
N SER A 169 39.62 15.94 0.44
CA SER A 169 39.33 17.28 -0.07
C SER A 169 39.07 18.22 1.10
N GLU A 170 39.16 19.52 0.85
CA GLU A 170 38.70 20.55 1.80
C GLU A 170 37.18 20.50 1.98
N ILE A 171 36.45 19.99 0.99
CA ILE A 171 35.00 19.79 1.05
C ILE A 171 34.72 18.43 1.70
N THR A 172 34.11 18.45 2.88
CA THR A 172 33.91 17.27 3.74
C THR A 172 33.13 16.16 3.04
N GLU A 173 32.17 16.53 2.20
CA GLU A 173 31.28 15.62 1.45
C GLU A 173 32.03 14.77 0.41
N LEU A 174 33.21 15.22 -0.01
CA LEU A 174 34.09 14.52 -0.95
C LEU A 174 35.11 13.61 -0.26
N ASN A 175 35.18 13.60 1.05
CA ASN A 175 36.12 12.75 1.79
C ASN A 175 35.59 11.31 1.89
N ARG A 176 36.31 10.38 1.26
CA ARG A 176 36.01 8.95 1.39
C ARG A 176 37.29 8.14 1.52
N THR A 177 37.22 7.17 2.43
CA THR A 177 38.32 6.21 2.64
C THR A 177 37.89 4.85 2.13
N GLY A 178 38.76 4.22 1.34
CA GLY A 178 38.50 2.88 0.80
C GLY A 178 37.38 2.87 -0.25
N PHE A 179 37.28 3.93 -1.05
CA PHE A 179 36.35 3.96 -2.17
C PHE A 179 36.87 3.07 -3.31
N ALA A 180 36.02 2.15 -3.79
CA ALA A 180 36.34 1.28 -4.93
C ALA A 180 35.84 1.91 -6.23
N ALA A 181 36.77 2.42 -7.04
CA ALA A 181 36.49 2.94 -8.37
C ALA A 181 36.75 1.86 -9.43
N PHE A 182 35.80 1.63 -10.31
CA PHE A 182 35.97 0.77 -11.48
C PHE A 182 36.37 1.64 -12.68
N ILE A 183 37.51 1.35 -13.30
CA ILE A 183 38.02 2.13 -14.44
C ILE A 183 37.27 1.73 -15.71
N ARG A 184 36.52 2.66 -16.29
CA ARG A 184 35.71 2.48 -17.51
C ARG A 184 36.33 3.26 -18.69
N GLU A 185 36.01 2.82 -19.91
CA GLU A 185 36.35 3.60 -21.12
C GLU A 185 35.48 4.85 -21.27
N GLU A 186 34.19 4.75 -20.93
CA GLU A 186 33.22 5.82 -21.09
C GLU A 186 32.84 6.42 -19.72
N ASP A 187 32.66 7.74 -19.70
CA ASP A 187 32.24 8.47 -18.52
C ASP A 187 30.73 8.18 -18.23
N ARG A 188 30.38 8.08 -16.96
CA ARG A 188 29.00 8.00 -16.53
C ARG A 188 28.65 9.18 -15.64
N ASP A 189 27.51 9.84 -15.89
CA ASP A 189 27.01 10.95 -15.08
C ASP A 189 26.78 10.57 -13.60
N THR A 190 26.59 9.28 -13.33
CA THR A 190 26.40 8.73 -11.99
C THR A 190 27.70 8.39 -11.26
N GLU A 191 28.86 8.64 -11.88
CA GLU A 191 30.15 8.32 -11.29
C GLU A 191 30.51 9.30 -10.16
N TRP A 192 30.91 8.74 -9.03
CA TRP A 192 31.36 9.54 -7.89
C TRP A 192 32.91 9.73 -7.93
N PRO A 193 33.44 10.90 -7.62
CA PRO A 193 32.80 12.17 -7.24
C PRO A 193 32.29 12.99 -8.44
N PHE A 194 32.71 12.68 -9.66
CA PHE A 194 32.30 13.31 -10.92
C PHE A 194 32.51 12.38 -12.10
N ALA A 195 31.84 12.65 -13.21
CA ALA A 195 31.97 11.88 -14.44
C ALA A 195 33.40 11.89 -14.98
N GLY A 196 33.99 10.72 -15.22
CA GLY A 196 35.34 10.53 -15.70
C GLY A 196 36.42 10.48 -14.61
N PHE A 197 36.06 10.49 -13.34
CA PHE A 197 37.01 10.37 -12.22
C PHE A 197 37.86 9.09 -12.33
N SER A 198 37.27 7.95 -12.67
CA SER A 198 37.98 6.67 -12.76
C SER A 198 39.09 6.70 -13.80
N ARG A 199 38.91 7.44 -14.88
CA ARG A 199 39.97 7.56 -15.94
C ARG A 199 41.21 8.34 -15.45
N GLU A 200 41.01 9.26 -14.47
CA GLU A 200 42.15 9.97 -13.87
C GLU A 200 43.05 9.03 -13.06
N LEU A 201 42.59 7.83 -12.74
CA LEU A 201 43.33 6.80 -12.01
C LEU A 201 44.16 5.87 -12.94
N ILE A 202 44.00 5.97 -14.25
CA ILE A 202 44.75 5.13 -15.21
C ILE A 202 46.25 5.44 -15.07
N GLY A 203 47.05 4.36 -15.02
CA GLY A 203 48.51 4.46 -14.89
C GLY A 203 49.04 4.64 -13.46
N MET A 204 48.17 4.77 -12.46
CA MET A 204 48.57 4.84 -11.05
C MET A 204 48.78 3.43 -10.46
N LYS A 205 49.77 3.33 -9.57
CA LYS A 205 50.07 2.10 -8.81
C LYS A 205 49.62 2.19 -7.38
N SER A 206 49.59 1.06 -6.71
CA SER A 206 49.38 1.02 -5.26
C SER A 206 50.43 1.87 -4.55
N GLY A 207 49.95 2.81 -3.70
CA GLY A 207 50.76 3.79 -2.96
C GLY A 207 50.90 5.15 -3.64
N ASP A 208 50.53 5.30 -4.91
CA ASP A 208 50.63 6.57 -5.63
C ASP A 208 49.54 7.55 -5.12
N THR A 209 49.93 8.83 -5.11
CA THR A 209 49.02 9.93 -4.76
C THR A 209 49.01 10.93 -5.92
N LYS A 210 47.81 11.33 -6.34
CA LYS A 210 47.58 12.33 -7.39
C LYS A 210 46.59 13.36 -6.90
N THR A 211 46.86 14.64 -7.21
CA THR A 211 45.91 15.73 -6.97
C THR A 211 45.12 15.99 -8.24
N ILE A 212 43.81 15.96 -8.14
CA ILE A 212 42.85 16.19 -9.23
C ILE A 212 42.07 17.44 -8.92
N GLN A 213 41.99 18.39 -9.84
CA GLN A 213 41.16 19.58 -9.74
C GLN A 213 39.93 19.42 -10.61
N HIS A 214 38.75 19.62 -10.04
CA HIS A 214 37.48 19.52 -10.75
C HIS A 214 36.56 20.66 -10.37
N LYS A 215 35.89 21.26 -11.37
CA LYS A 215 34.87 22.28 -11.18
C LYS A 215 33.48 21.67 -11.35
N PHE A 216 32.70 21.67 -10.30
CA PHE A 216 31.30 21.16 -10.30
C PHE A 216 30.37 22.16 -10.99
N PRO A 217 29.33 21.70 -11.69
CA PRO A 217 28.34 22.56 -12.35
C PRO A 217 27.40 23.26 -11.35
N GLU A 218 26.78 24.37 -11.80
CA GLU A 218 25.80 25.12 -10.98
C GLU A 218 24.55 24.31 -10.62
N ASN A 219 24.19 23.33 -11.45
CA ASN A 219 23.01 22.48 -11.28
C ASN A 219 23.30 21.16 -10.55
N HIS A 220 24.43 21.06 -9.83
CA HIS A 220 24.77 19.86 -9.08
C HIS A 220 23.74 19.60 -7.97
N ASP A 221 23.38 18.31 -7.72
CA ASP A 221 22.36 17.92 -6.73
C ASP A 221 22.72 18.33 -5.29
N LEU A 222 24.00 18.29 -4.94
CA LEU A 222 24.48 18.72 -3.62
C LEU A 222 24.79 20.20 -3.61
N GLU A 223 24.08 20.97 -2.77
CA GLU A 223 24.30 22.43 -2.60
C GLU A 223 25.73 22.76 -2.21
N ALA A 224 26.37 21.88 -1.45
CA ALA A 224 27.77 22.05 -1.01
C ALA A 224 28.76 22.06 -2.19
N LEU A 225 28.41 21.54 -3.36
CA LEU A 225 29.27 21.41 -4.53
C LEU A 225 28.92 22.37 -5.67
N LYS A 226 27.77 23.02 -5.66
CA LYS A 226 27.32 23.92 -6.74
C LYS A 226 28.34 25.02 -7.04
N ASP A 227 28.79 25.11 -8.30
CA ASP A 227 29.76 26.07 -8.84
C ASP A 227 31.08 26.17 -8.03
N LYS A 228 31.47 25.07 -7.38
CA LYS A 228 32.71 25.04 -6.61
C LYS A 228 33.82 24.32 -7.38
N GLU A 229 35.03 24.83 -7.29
CA GLU A 229 36.25 24.10 -7.61
C GLU A 229 36.68 23.29 -6.38
N ALA A 230 36.92 22.02 -6.56
CA ALA A 230 37.44 21.15 -5.53
C ALA A 230 38.78 20.56 -5.95
N GLU A 231 39.71 20.59 -5.01
CA GLU A 231 40.97 19.87 -5.10
C GLU A 231 40.83 18.56 -4.33
N LEU A 232 41.10 17.45 -5.03
CA LEU A 232 40.97 16.10 -4.52
C LEU A 232 42.35 15.44 -4.48
N GLU A 233 42.85 15.16 -3.29
CA GLU A 233 44.02 14.32 -3.09
C GLU A 233 43.59 12.86 -3.08
N VAL A 234 43.96 12.14 -4.14
CA VAL A 234 43.56 10.73 -4.34
C VAL A 234 44.76 9.82 -4.13
N THR A 235 44.69 8.95 -3.15
CA THR A 235 45.75 7.97 -2.86
C THR A 235 45.25 6.56 -3.20
N VAL A 236 45.94 5.87 -4.07
CA VAL A 236 45.64 4.48 -4.46
C VAL A 236 46.14 3.52 -3.39
N LYS A 237 45.23 2.72 -2.81
CA LYS A 237 45.58 1.66 -1.85
C LYS A 237 45.93 0.35 -2.53
N THR A 238 45.08 -0.11 -3.41
CA THR A 238 45.26 -1.38 -4.13
C THR A 238 44.64 -1.27 -5.51
N VAL A 239 45.33 -1.90 -6.48
CA VAL A 239 44.80 -2.14 -7.81
C VAL A 239 44.39 -3.60 -7.88
N ARG A 240 43.16 -3.84 -8.33
CA ARG A 240 42.62 -5.21 -8.51
C ARG A 240 42.28 -5.42 -9.97
N ALA A 241 42.96 -6.36 -10.58
CA ALA A 241 42.58 -6.79 -11.90
C ALA A 241 41.25 -7.56 -11.84
N VAL A 242 40.35 -7.22 -12.73
CA VAL A 242 39.08 -7.90 -12.89
C VAL A 242 39.22 -8.94 -13.98
N THR A 243 38.98 -10.18 -13.65
CA THR A 243 38.88 -11.26 -14.64
C THR A 243 37.42 -11.61 -14.81
N LEU A 244 36.89 -11.26 -15.97
CA LEU A 244 35.51 -11.60 -16.35
C LEU A 244 35.47 -13.09 -16.75
N PRO A 245 34.46 -13.84 -16.29
CA PRO A 245 34.26 -15.21 -16.75
C PRO A 245 34.05 -15.28 -18.26
N GLU A 246 34.43 -16.35 -18.90
CA GLU A 246 34.12 -16.58 -20.33
C GLU A 246 32.60 -16.81 -20.48
N LEU A 247 32.04 -16.31 -21.60
CA LEU A 247 30.61 -16.52 -21.93
C LEU A 247 30.45 -17.90 -22.58
N ASP A 248 30.33 -18.90 -21.73
CA ASP A 248 30.17 -20.30 -22.11
C ASP A 248 29.08 -21.01 -21.32
N ASP A 249 28.89 -22.30 -21.55
CA ASP A 249 27.90 -23.12 -20.84
C ASP A 249 28.24 -23.29 -19.37
N GLU A 250 29.49 -23.12 -18.97
CA GLU A 250 29.92 -23.21 -17.58
C GLU A 250 29.50 -21.97 -16.80
N PHE A 251 29.59 -20.80 -17.43
CA PHE A 251 29.05 -19.56 -16.91
C PHE A 251 27.51 -19.63 -16.75
N ALA A 252 26.80 -20.14 -17.75
CA ALA A 252 25.35 -20.32 -17.69
C ALA A 252 24.92 -21.18 -16.48
N LYS A 253 25.64 -22.28 -16.22
CA LYS A 253 25.40 -23.12 -15.02
C LYS A 253 25.72 -22.40 -13.73
N THR A 254 26.75 -21.58 -13.69
CA THR A 254 27.17 -20.82 -12.51
C THR A 254 26.12 -19.78 -12.12
N THR A 255 25.48 -19.16 -13.11
CA THR A 255 24.38 -18.20 -12.87
C THR A 255 23.07 -18.87 -12.43
N GLY A 256 22.92 -20.17 -12.68
CA GLY A 256 21.69 -20.92 -12.40
C GLY A 256 20.53 -20.63 -13.38
N ALA A 257 20.78 -19.84 -14.43
CA ALA A 257 19.76 -19.46 -15.39
C ALA A 257 19.53 -20.52 -16.51
N GLY A 258 20.43 -21.51 -16.64
CA GLY A 258 20.31 -22.59 -17.61
C GLY A 258 21.53 -23.47 -17.68
N GLU A 259 21.45 -24.56 -18.47
CA GLU A 259 22.59 -25.46 -18.69
C GLU A 259 23.48 -25.04 -19.84
N THR A 260 23.02 -24.14 -20.71
CA THR A 260 23.73 -23.68 -21.92
C THR A 260 23.71 -22.15 -22.02
N LEU A 261 24.69 -21.59 -22.72
CA LEU A 261 24.75 -20.15 -22.99
C LEU A 261 23.50 -19.65 -23.75
N GLU A 262 22.93 -20.48 -24.63
CA GLU A 262 21.69 -20.13 -25.34
C GLU A 262 20.51 -20.01 -24.41
N ALA A 263 20.36 -20.94 -23.44
CA ALA A 263 19.32 -20.85 -22.39
C ALA A 263 19.51 -19.64 -21.49
N LEU A 264 20.75 -19.29 -21.13
CA LEU A 264 21.03 -18.06 -20.37
C LEU A 264 20.62 -16.82 -21.17
N ARG A 265 20.95 -16.71 -22.44
CA ARG A 265 20.58 -15.58 -23.30
C ARG A 265 19.06 -15.43 -23.40
N GLU A 266 18.35 -16.55 -23.56
CA GLU A 266 16.88 -16.54 -23.62
C GLU A 266 16.25 -16.11 -22.26
N ALA A 267 16.78 -16.59 -21.14
CA ALA A 267 16.35 -16.20 -19.81
C ALA A 267 16.60 -14.71 -19.55
N VAL A 268 17.78 -14.18 -19.87
CA VAL A 268 18.10 -12.74 -19.73
C VAL A 268 17.22 -11.90 -20.66
N LYS A 269 17.00 -12.34 -21.90
CA LYS A 269 16.11 -11.65 -22.83
C LYS A 269 14.70 -11.53 -22.26
N MET A 270 14.14 -12.63 -21.75
CA MET A 270 12.83 -12.62 -21.10
C MET A 270 12.79 -11.70 -19.86
N ASP A 271 13.86 -11.68 -19.07
CA ASP A 271 13.94 -10.79 -17.90
C ASP A 271 13.97 -9.31 -18.31
N VAL A 272 14.79 -8.94 -19.29
CA VAL A 272 14.87 -7.57 -19.84
C VAL A 272 13.54 -7.15 -20.45
N GLU A 273 12.90 -8.01 -21.25
CA GLU A 273 11.57 -7.76 -21.83
C GLU A 273 10.51 -7.55 -20.73
N ASN A 274 10.48 -8.42 -19.71
CA ASN A 274 9.51 -8.34 -18.63
C ASN A 274 9.72 -7.08 -17.78
N ARG A 275 10.98 -6.72 -17.49
CA ARG A 275 11.33 -5.51 -16.73
C ARG A 275 10.95 -4.24 -17.49
N SER A 276 11.38 -4.14 -18.75
CA SER A 276 11.05 -3.00 -19.62
C SER A 276 9.54 -2.83 -19.79
N LYS A 277 8.83 -3.96 -19.96
CA LYS A 277 7.36 -3.93 -20.04
C LYS A 277 6.71 -3.50 -18.75
N ALA A 278 7.18 -3.98 -17.60
CA ALA A 278 6.65 -3.60 -16.29
C ALA A 278 6.86 -2.10 -16.03
N GLU A 279 8.06 -1.58 -16.29
CA GLU A 279 8.36 -0.15 -16.16
C GLU A 279 7.50 0.72 -17.08
N TYR A 280 7.30 0.27 -18.33
CA TYR A 280 6.41 0.96 -19.26
C TYR A 280 4.94 0.90 -18.81
N ASP A 281 4.46 -0.28 -18.40
CA ASP A 281 3.09 -0.47 -17.91
C ASP A 281 2.83 0.40 -16.67
N ASP A 282 3.75 0.44 -15.72
CA ASP A 282 3.63 1.28 -14.52
C ASP A 282 3.47 2.76 -14.88
N LYS A 283 4.32 3.28 -15.76
CA LYS A 283 4.25 4.65 -16.24
C LYS A 283 2.96 4.91 -17.02
N TYR A 284 2.62 4.01 -17.95
CA TYR A 284 1.40 4.10 -18.74
C TYR A 284 0.15 4.15 -17.87
N PHE A 285 0.07 3.29 -16.84
CA PHE A 285 -1.09 3.28 -15.93
C PHE A 285 -1.16 4.53 -15.05
N VAL A 286 -0.03 5.08 -14.62
CA VAL A 286 -0.02 6.36 -13.90
C VAL A 286 -0.59 7.46 -14.79
N ASP A 287 -0.09 7.60 -16.00
CA ASP A 287 -0.53 8.63 -16.96
C ASP A 287 -2.01 8.44 -17.36
N LEU A 288 -2.45 7.18 -17.51
CA LEU A 288 -3.83 6.83 -17.84
C LEU A 288 -4.81 7.24 -16.72
N ILE A 289 -4.43 6.97 -15.46
CA ILE A 289 -5.26 7.34 -14.30
C ILE A 289 -5.29 8.86 -14.11
N GLU A 290 -4.18 9.57 -14.28
CA GLU A 290 -4.15 11.03 -14.20
C GLU A 290 -5.05 11.66 -15.29
N LYS A 291 -5.00 11.13 -16.50
CA LYS A 291 -5.87 11.58 -17.60
C LYS A 291 -7.35 11.27 -17.34
N LEU A 292 -7.65 10.12 -16.75
CA LEU A 292 -9.03 9.78 -16.37
C LEU A 292 -9.52 10.70 -15.26
N LYS A 293 -8.69 11.04 -14.31
CA LYS A 293 -8.97 11.94 -13.20
C LYS A 293 -9.36 13.35 -13.66
N GLU A 294 -8.82 13.85 -14.78
CA GLU A 294 -9.22 15.15 -15.36
C GLU A 294 -10.72 15.22 -15.67
N GLY A 295 -11.33 14.09 -16.03
CA GLY A 295 -12.77 13.98 -16.34
C GLY A 295 -13.63 13.48 -15.19
N ALA A 296 -13.02 13.04 -14.09
CA ALA A 296 -13.71 12.45 -12.94
C ALA A 296 -13.98 13.48 -11.83
N THR A 297 -15.04 13.23 -11.06
CA THR A 297 -15.33 13.98 -9.84
C THR A 297 -15.18 13.06 -8.64
N LEU A 298 -14.25 13.41 -7.76
CA LEU A 298 -13.95 12.65 -6.54
C LEU A 298 -14.35 13.50 -5.33
N LYS A 299 -15.16 12.92 -4.44
CA LYS A 299 -15.53 13.52 -3.16
C LYS A 299 -15.19 12.54 -2.04
N TYR A 300 -14.40 12.98 -1.11
CA TYR A 300 -14.02 12.21 0.06
C TYR A 300 -13.73 13.14 1.24
N HIS A 301 -13.88 12.61 2.45
CA HIS A 301 -13.60 13.34 3.67
C HIS A 301 -12.08 13.35 3.95
N GLU A 302 -11.60 14.41 4.62
CA GLU A 302 -10.18 14.57 4.99
C GLU A 302 -9.64 13.38 5.80
N HIS A 303 -10.46 12.79 6.66
CA HIS A 303 -10.11 11.59 7.41
C HIS A 303 -9.66 10.40 6.53
N SER A 304 -10.23 10.25 5.33
CA SER A 304 -9.78 9.22 4.38
C SER A 304 -8.36 9.50 3.88
N LEU A 305 -8.01 10.78 3.73
CA LEU A 305 -6.67 11.20 3.34
C LEU A 305 -5.67 11.02 4.49
N GLU A 306 -6.07 11.34 5.72
CA GLU A 306 -5.25 11.12 6.92
C GLU A 306 -4.93 9.64 7.11
N HIS A 307 -5.95 8.78 7.00
CA HIS A 307 -5.79 7.33 7.10
C HIS A 307 -4.84 6.77 6.04
N GLU A 308 -4.95 7.23 4.79
CA GLU A 308 -4.01 6.84 3.74
C GLU A 308 -2.59 7.38 4.02
N GLY A 309 -2.49 8.57 4.63
CA GLY A 309 -1.22 9.13 5.09
C GLY A 309 -0.54 8.26 6.15
N GLU A 310 -1.31 7.69 7.08
CA GLU A 310 -0.81 6.73 8.08
C GLU A 310 -0.23 5.48 7.40
N HIS A 311 -0.89 4.95 6.39
CA HIS A 311 -0.36 3.81 5.61
C HIS A 311 0.93 4.15 4.88
N VAL A 312 1.03 5.34 4.28
CA VAL A 312 2.27 5.79 3.63
C VAL A 312 3.43 5.87 4.63
N LEU A 313 3.17 6.37 5.84
CA LEU A 313 4.17 6.42 6.91
C LEU A 313 4.54 5.03 7.43
N GLU A 314 3.59 4.12 7.53
CA GLU A 314 3.84 2.73 7.94
C GLU A 314 4.72 2.01 6.91
N ASP A 315 4.42 2.13 5.62
CA ASP A 315 5.24 1.59 4.52
C ASP A 315 6.67 2.15 4.56
N LEU A 316 6.82 3.46 4.84
CA LEU A 316 8.13 4.09 4.99
C LEU A 316 8.87 3.52 6.21
N SER A 317 8.18 3.40 7.35
CA SER A 317 8.74 2.84 8.58
C SER A 317 9.23 1.41 8.40
N GLN A 318 8.48 0.58 7.68
CA GLN A 318 8.88 -0.79 7.37
C GLN A 318 10.15 -0.83 6.50
N ARG A 319 10.23 0.00 5.46
CA ARG A 319 11.41 0.09 4.59
C ARG A 319 12.65 0.57 5.35
N LEU A 320 12.50 1.57 6.21
CA LEU A 320 13.60 2.07 7.04
C LEU A 320 14.06 1.01 8.06
N SER A 321 13.12 0.25 8.65
CA SER A 321 13.43 -0.82 9.58
C SER A 321 14.27 -1.93 8.95
N GLN A 322 14.07 -2.25 7.66
CA GLN A 322 14.92 -3.17 6.91
C GLN A 322 16.38 -2.67 6.77
N GLN A 323 16.56 -1.34 6.83
CA GLN A 323 17.86 -0.68 6.82
C GLN A 323 18.39 -0.38 8.22
N ASN A 324 17.78 -0.93 9.28
CA ASN A 324 18.06 -0.65 10.69
C ASN A 324 17.96 0.84 11.05
N MET A 325 17.06 1.58 10.42
CA MET A 325 16.78 2.97 10.68
C MET A 325 15.35 3.14 11.17
N ASP A 326 15.13 4.06 12.12
CA ASP A 326 13.80 4.48 12.56
C ASP A 326 13.38 5.83 11.93
N LEU A 327 12.10 6.13 11.98
CA LEU A 327 11.53 7.38 11.44
C LEU A 327 12.14 8.64 12.11
N ASP A 328 12.40 8.61 13.41
CA ASP A 328 12.94 9.77 14.13
C ASP A 328 14.38 10.09 13.67
N THR A 329 15.18 9.05 13.44
CA THR A 329 16.53 9.20 12.88
C THR A 329 16.47 9.71 11.44
N TYR A 330 15.54 9.19 10.65
CA TYR A 330 15.31 9.63 9.28
C TYR A 330 14.93 11.13 9.21
N PHE A 331 14.00 11.60 10.05
CA PHE A 331 13.62 13.01 10.11
C PHE A 331 14.76 13.91 10.53
N LYS A 332 15.60 13.47 11.49
CA LYS A 332 16.80 14.21 11.92
C LYS A 332 17.84 14.33 10.80
N LEU A 333 18.07 13.24 10.04
CA LEU A 333 18.99 13.25 8.90
C LEU A 333 18.51 14.20 7.79
N ARG A 334 17.19 14.28 7.57
CA ARG A 334 16.60 15.20 6.60
C ARG A 334 16.39 16.63 7.13
N ASN A 335 16.72 16.86 8.38
CA ASN A 335 16.54 18.14 9.06
C ASN A 335 15.09 18.68 8.96
N THR A 336 14.10 17.78 9.09
CA THR A 336 12.67 18.06 9.03
C THR A 336 11.96 17.59 10.29
N THR A 337 10.78 18.14 10.58
CA THR A 337 9.90 17.63 11.63
C THR A 337 8.89 16.64 11.04
N ARG A 338 8.32 15.79 11.91
CA ARG A 338 7.27 14.84 11.48
C ARG A 338 6.10 15.55 10.80
N ASP A 339 5.63 16.66 11.38
CA ASP A 339 4.47 17.38 10.87
C ASP A 339 4.76 18.05 9.52
N GLN A 340 5.94 18.63 9.34
CA GLN A 340 6.38 19.18 8.06
C GLN A 340 6.49 18.09 7.00
N PHE A 341 7.08 16.95 7.34
CA PHE A 341 7.20 15.82 6.44
C PHE A 341 5.83 15.27 6.01
N ILE A 342 4.86 15.20 6.96
CA ILE A 342 3.49 14.78 6.65
C ILE A 342 2.83 15.74 5.65
N GLU A 343 2.93 17.05 5.89
CA GLU A 343 2.31 18.05 5.01
C GLU A 343 2.95 18.10 3.62
N GLU A 344 4.28 18.08 3.54
CA GLU A 344 5.01 18.34 2.31
C GLU A 344 5.21 17.09 1.45
N GLU A 345 5.41 15.92 2.06
CA GLU A 345 5.73 14.69 1.33
C GLU A 345 4.65 13.61 1.45
N VAL A 346 4.09 13.38 2.64
CA VAL A 346 3.13 12.29 2.85
C VAL A 346 1.76 12.62 2.25
N LYS A 347 1.20 13.78 2.54
CA LYS A 347 -0.14 14.16 2.05
C LYS A 347 -0.26 14.14 0.51
N PRO A 348 0.70 14.67 -0.27
CA PRO A 348 0.63 14.58 -1.73
C PRO A 348 0.67 13.14 -2.24
N VAL A 349 1.47 12.28 -1.63
CA VAL A 349 1.56 10.85 -1.98
C VAL A 349 0.28 10.11 -1.59
N ALA A 350 -0.20 10.32 -0.36
CA ALA A 350 -1.44 9.76 0.14
C ALA A 350 -2.64 10.16 -0.72
N LYS A 351 -2.71 11.43 -1.13
CA LYS A 351 -3.76 11.91 -2.04
C LYS A 351 -3.75 11.16 -3.36
N LYS A 352 -2.59 11.02 -3.99
CA LYS A 352 -2.47 10.28 -5.27
C LYS A 352 -2.87 8.81 -5.11
N ARG A 353 -2.45 8.15 -4.01
CA ARG A 353 -2.78 6.75 -3.72
C ARG A 353 -4.28 6.58 -3.48
N LEU A 354 -4.89 7.43 -2.63
CA LEU A 354 -6.32 7.41 -2.34
C LEU A 354 -7.15 7.62 -3.61
N GLU A 355 -6.87 8.66 -4.38
CA GLU A 355 -7.62 8.97 -5.60
C GLU A 355 -7.50 7.85 -6.64
N ARG A 356 -6.30 7.25 -6.78
CA ARG A 356 -6.09 6.07 -7.63
C ARG A 356 -6.91 4.88 -7.17
N SER A 357 -6.89 4.58 -5.87
CA SER A 357 -7.67 3.47 -5.30
C SER A 357 -9.16 3.67 -5.54
N LEU A 358 -9.69 4.86 -5.23
CA LEU A 358 -11.10 5.20 -5.42
C LEU A 358 -11.56 5.07 -6.88
N ILE A 359 -10.72 5.48 -7.83
CA ILE A 359 -11.01 5.35 -9.27
C ILE A 359 -11.07 3.86 -9.66
N LEU A 360 -10.09 3.07 -9.23
CA LEU A 360 -10.03 1.65 -9.57
C LEU A 360 -11.18 0.87 -8.94
N ASP A 361 -11.53 1.15 -7.69
CA ASP A 361 -12.67 0.55 -7.01
C ASP A 361 -13.98 0.84 -7.72
N GLU A 362 -14.16 2.08 -8.19
CA GLU A 362 -15.35 2.45 -8.96
C GLU A 362 -15.41 1.76 -10.33
N ILE A 363 -14.25 1.54 -10.99
CA ILE A 363 -14.17 0.76 -12.23
C ILE A 363 -14.54 -0.70 -11.97
N VAL A 364 -13.99 -1.30 -10.92
CA VAL A 364 -14.33 -2.67 -10.50
C VAL A 364 -15.85 -2.78 -10.31
N ARG A 365 -16.46 -1.80 -9.67
CA ARG A 365 -17.91 -1.77 -9.41
C ARG A 365 -18.75 -1.60 -10.69
N LYS A 366 -18.37 -0.63 -11.55
CA LYS A 366 -19.12 -0.33 -12.80
C LYS A 366 -18.98 -1.41 -13.84
N GLU A 367 -17.80 -1.98 -14.00
CA GLU A 367 -17.54 -3.06 -14.97
C GLU A 367 -17.81 -4.45 -14.38
N LYS A 368 -18.25 -4.54 -13.11
CA LYS A 368 -18.56 -5.79 -12.40
C LYS A 368 -17.44 -6.82 -12.51
N ILE A 369 -16.22 -6.36 -12.21
CA ILE A 369 -15.04 -7.21 -12.26
C ILE A 369 -15.09 -8.18 -11.08
N GLU A 370 -15.12 -9.47 -11.37
CA GLU A 370 -15.17 -10.55 -10.37
C GLU A 370 -13.83 -11.28 -10.30
N VAL A 371 -13.53 -11.88 -9.16
CA VAL A 371 -12.37 -12.76 -8.96
C VAL A 371 -12.86 -14.19 -8.91
N ASP A 372 -12.33 -15.04 -9.79
CA ASP A 372 -12.58 -16.47 -9.74
C ASP A 372 -11.71 -17.15 -8.66
N ASN A 373 -12.22 -18.25 -8.11
CA ASN A 373 -11.55 -18.96 -7.03
C ASN A 373 -10.19 -19.53 -7.44
N GLU A 374 -10.02 -19.96 -8.68
CA GLU A 374 -8.77 -20.57 -9.17
C GLU A 374 -7.63 -19.51 -9.21
N THR A 375 -7.92 -18.33 -9.73
CA THR A 375 -6.98 -17.21 -9.74
C THR A 375 -6.66 -16.75 -8.32
N LEU A 376 -7.68 -16.69 -7.44
CA LEU A 376 -7.49 -16.32 -6.03
C LEU A 376 -6.59 -17.31 -5.30
N ASP A 377 -6.83 -18.61 -5.46
CA ASP A 377 -6.02 -19.67 -4.83
C ASP A 377 -4.57 -19.62 -5.33
N SER A 378 -4.35 -19.36 -6.62
CA SER A 378 -3.00 -19.20 -7.19
C SER A 378 -2.26 -18.02 -6.60
N GLU A 379 -2.86 -16.83 -6.59
CA GLU A 379 -2.26 -15.59 -6.04
C GLU A 379 -2.04 -15.70 -4.52
N PHE A 380 -3.00 -16.30 -3.81
CA PHE A 380 -2.88 -16.57 -2.38
C PHE A 380 -1.67 -17.46 -2.07
N ASN A 381 -1.48 -18.56 -2.80
CA ASN A 381 -0.35 -19.45 -2.61
C ASN A 381 0.98 -18.77 -2.96
N GLN A 382 1.03 -17.95 -4.01
CA GLN A 382 2.21 -17.14 -4.34
C GLN A 382 2.56 -16.17 -3.23
N THR A 383 1.56 -15.46 -2.70
CA THR A 383 1.77 -14.52 -1.59
C THR A 383 2.26 -15.23 -0.32
N LEU A 384 1.68 -16.39 0.01
CA LEU A 384 2.15 -17.21 1.13
C LEU A 384 3.61 -17.67 0.95
N ASN A 385 3.97 -18.12 -0.24
CA ASN A 385 5.33 -18.55 -0.54
C ASN A 385 6.32 -17.38 -0.40
N ASN A 386 5.98 -16.21 -0.91
CA ASN A 386 6.81 -15.00 -0.79
C ASN A 386 7.01 -14.59 0.67
N LEU A 387 5.94 -14.60 1.47
CA LEU A 387 6.03 -14.30 2.92
C LEU A 387 6.87 -15.35 3.66
N SER A 388 6.75 -16.62 3.27
CA SER A 388 7.57 -17.70 3.85
C SER A 388 9.05 -17.53 3.52
N MET A 389 9.38 -17.13 2.28
CA MET A 389 10.77 -16.82 1.88
C MET A 389 11.34 -15.60 2.64
N GLN A 390 10.48 -14.64 3.01
CA GLN A 390 10.85 -13.50 3.86
C GLN A 390 10.96 -13.85 5.35
N GLY A 391 10.78 -15.13 5.72
CA GLY A 391 10.94 -15.64 7.09
C GLY A 391 9.67 -15.68 7.94
N LEU A 392 8.49 -15.46 7.35
CA LEU A 392 7.22 -15.64 8.05
C LEU A 392 6.92 -17.14 8.22
N ASP A 393 7.02 -17.63 9.44
CA ASP A 393 6.65 -19.02 9.81
C ASP A 393 5.20 -19.05 10.30
N PHE A 394 4.29 -19.53 9.45
CA PHE A 394 2.87 -19.67 9.79
C PHE A 394 2.63 -20.54 11.03
N GLY A 395 3.52 -21.51 11.30
CA GLY A 395 3.45 -22.36 12.49
C GLY A 395 3.71 -21.63 13.80
N LYS A 396 4.42 -20.49 13.74
CA LYS A 396 4.84 -19.68 14.90
C LYS A 396 4.01 -18.42 15.12
N ILE A 397 2.94 -18.21 14.37
CA ILE A 397 2.09 -17.03 14.52
C ILE A 397 1.49 -16.97 15.92
N ARG A 398 1.66 -15.80 16.58
CA ARG A 398 1.07 -15.55 17.91
C ARG A 398 -0.46 -15.64 17.84
N GLY A 399 -1.08 -16.36 18.82
CA GLY A 399 -2.52 -16.56 18.87
C GLY A 399 -3.01 -17.93 18.35
N GLY A 400 -2.08 -18.83 17.97
CA GLY A 400 -2.40 -20.18 17.51
C GLY A 400 -3.34 -20.20 16.31
N LYS A 401 -4.31 -21.13 16.27
CA LYS A 401 -5.25 -21.27 15.13
C LYS A 401 -6.01 -19.97 14.79
N LYS A 402 -6.41 -19.17 15.78
CA LYS A 402 -7.10 -17.89 15.53
C LYS A 402 -6.17 -16.85 14.90
N GLY A 403 -4.90 -16.79 15.33
CA GLY A 403 -3.89 -15.93 14.71
C GLY A 403 -3.61 -16.35 13.28
N GLN A 404 -3.43 -17.63 13.03
CA GLN A 404 -3.25 -18.18 11.68
C GLN A 404 -4.43 -17.88 10.75
N GLN A 405 -5.67 -18.02 11.23
CA GLN A 405 -6.87 -17.68 10.46
C GLN A 405 -6.93 -16.19 10.09
N ARG A 406 -6.59 -15.29 11.05
CA ARG A 406 -6.56 -13.84 10.77
C ARG A 406 -5.53 -13.50 9.68
N VAL A 407 -4.33 -14.05 9.77
CA VAL A 407 -3.29 -13.82 8.77
C VAL A 407 -3.70 -14.40 7.42
N ALA A 408 -4.23 -15.62 7.38
CA ALA A 408 -4.71 -16.22 6.13
C ALA A 408 -5.84 -15.39 5.50
N GLN A 409 -6.76 -14.86 6.31
CA GLN A 409 -7.84 -13.99 5.82
C GLN A 409 -7.30 -12.65 5.30
N ALA A 410 -6.32 -12.04 5.98
CA ALA A 410 -5.67 -10.82 5.50
C ALA A 410 -4.94 -11.05 4.17
N VAL A 411 -4.18 -12.15 4.05
CA VAL A 411 -3.49 -12.52 2.81
C VAL A 411 -4.49 -12.78 1.67
N ALA A 412 -5.61 -13.47 1.96
CA ALA A 412 -6.64 -13.72 0.93
C ALA A 412 -7.28 -12.41 0.45
N MET A 413 -7.55 -11.47 1.36
CA MET A 413 -8.11 -10.17 1.04
C MET A 413 -7.13 -9.33 0.22
N GLU A 414 -5.86 -9.30 0.60
CA GLU A 414 -4.79 -8.63 -0.14
C GLU A 414 -4.61 -9.22 -1.54
N SER A 415 -4.64 -10.57 -1.66
CA SER A 415 -4.57 -11.26 -2.94
C SER A 415 -5.76 -10.91 -3.84
N ALA A 416 -6.97 -10.86 -3.29
CA ALA A 416 -8.16 -10.46 -4.03
C ALA A 416 -8.07 -9.00 -4.52
N ASN A 417 -7.66 -8.08 -3.67
CA ASN A 417 -7.48 -6.67 -4.03
C ASN A 417 -6.42 -6.50 -5.14
N ARG A 418 -5.33 -7.25 -5.07
CA ARG A 418 -4.28 -7.22 -6.10
C ARG A 418 -4.80 -7.72 -7.45
N ILE A 419 -5.59 -8.78 -7.47
CA ILE A 419 -6.22 -9.30 -8.69
C ILE A 419 -7.21 -8.28 -9.26
N LEU A 420 -8.08 -7.70 -8.42
CA LEU A 420 -9.06 -6.69 -8.83
C LEU A 420 -8.38 -5.47 -9.43
N THR A 421 -7.35 -4.95 -8.76
CA THR A 421 -6.56 -3.81 -9.22
C THR A 421 -5.94 -4.10 -10.60
N ARG A 422 -5.31 -5.26 -10.78
CA ARG A 422 -4.72 -5.67 -12.05
C ARG A 422 -5.78 -5.76 -13.16
N ARG A 423 -6.91 -6.44 -12.89
CA ARG A 423 -8.01 -6.56 -13.86
C ARG A 423 -8.64 -5.21 -14.21
N ALA A 424 -8.76 -4.29 -13.25
CA ALA A 424 -9.24 -2.94 -13.49
C ALA A 424 -8.29 -2.14 -14.39
N LEU A 425 -6.99 -2.23 -14.16
CA LEU A 425 -5.96 -1.60 -15.00
C LEU A 425 -5.96 -2.18 -16.43
N ASP A 426 -6.06 -3.49 -16.56
CA ASP A 426 -6.14 -4.17 -17.87
C ASP A 426 -7.43 -3.78 -18.61
N MET A 427 -8.54 -3.67 -17.91
CA MET A 427 -9.80 -3.18 -18.46
C MET A 427 -9.66 -1.74 -18.96
N LEU A 428 -9.09 -0.85 -18.15
CA LEU A 428 -8.82 0.53 -18.55
C LEU A 428 -7.90 0.62 -19.76
N LYS A 429 -6.86 -0.20 -19.83
CA LYS A 429 -5.96 -0.28 -20.99
C LYS A 429 -6.73 -0.72 -22.24
N THR A 430 -7.62 -1.70 -22.12
CA THR A 430 -8.46 -2.18 -23.21
C THR A 430 -9.41 -1.07 -23.72
N ILE A 431 -9.99 -0.28 -22.80
CA ILE A 431 -10.83 0.87 -23.14
C ILE A 431 -10.00 1.95 -23.84
N ALA A 432 -8.85 2.32 -23.26
CA ALA A 432 -8.00 3.40 -23.74
C ALA A 432 -7.38 3.11 -25.11
N THR A 433 -7.06 1.84 -25.40
CA THR A 433 -6.56 1.40 -26.71
C THR A 433 -7.67 1.19 -27.76
N GLY A 434 -8.94 1.33 -27.35
CA GLY A 434 -10.09 1.13 -28.26
C GLY A 434 -10.38 -0.34 -28.59
N GLN A 435 -9.80 -1.27 -27.84
CA GLN A 435 -10.03 -2.71 -28.01
C GLN A 435 -11.24 -3.22 -27.22
N TYR A 436 -11.82 -2.36 -26.36
CA TYR A 436 -12.99 -2.69 -25.58
C TYR A 436 -14.23 -2.80 -26.48
N LYS A 437 -14.87 -3.97 -26.47
CA LYS A 437 -16.15 -4.22 -27.12
C LYS A 437 -17.23 -4.35 -26.06
N THR A 438 -18.27 -3.53 -26.14
CA THR A 438 -19.45 -3.74 -25.29
C THR A 438 -20.21 -5.00 -25.70
N ALA A 439 -21.03 -5.52 -24.81
CA ALA A 439 -21.90 -6.65 -25.14
C ALA A 439 -22.88 -6.32 -26.30
N GLU A 440 -23.16 -5.04 -26.52
CA GLU A 440 -23.94 -4.56 -27.65
C GLU A 440 -23.15 -4.55 -28.96
N ASP A 441 -21.89 -4.11 -28.91
CA ASP A 441 -20.96 -4.14 -30.06
C ASP A 441 -20.71 -5.59 -30.52
N ALA A 442 -20.55 -6.52 -29.58
CA ALA A 442 -20.39 -7.95 -29.89
C ALA A 442 -21.63 -8.55 -30.55
N LYS A 443 -22.83 -8.08 -30.23
CA LYS A 443 -24.07 -8.49 -30.92
C LYS A 443 -24.16 -7.91 -32.34
N VAL A 444 -23.70 -6.67 -32.51
CA VAL A 444 -23.70 -6.04 -33.85
C VAL A 444 -22.70 -6.72 -34.78
N ASP A 445 -21.53 -7.09 -34.28
CA ASP A 445 -20.53 -7.83 -35.07
C ASP A 445 -21.06 -9.23 -35.46
N MET A 446 -21.75 -9.95 -34.56
CA MET A 446 -22.38 -11.23 -34.90
C MET A 446 -23.47 -11.11 -35.96
N ILE A 447 -24.17 -9.98 -36.02
CA ILE A 447 -25.20 -9.70 -37.05
C ILE A 447 -24.54 -9.30 -38.37
N SER A 448 -23.42 -8.59 -38.33
CA SER A 448 -22.69 -8.10 -39.50
C SER A 448 -21.90 -9.20 -40.23
N GLU A 449 -21.44 -10.25 -39.52
CA GLU A 449 -20.71 -11.39 -40.09
C GLU A 449 -21.60 -12.53 -40.64
N GLY A 450 -22.90 -12.33 -40.73
CA GLY A 450 -23.79 -13.27 -41.43
C GLY A 450 -23.98 -14.63 -40.75
N GLY A 451 -23.76 -14.72 -39.44
CA GLY A 451 -24.08 -15.92 -38.66
C GLY A 451 -25.60 -16.14 -38.60
N PRO A 452 -26.06 -17.42 -38.54
CA PRO A 452 -27.50 -17.74 -38.56
C PRO A 452 -28.23 -17.12 -37.37
N VAL A 453 -29.18 -16.25 -37.64
CA VAL A 453 -30.12 -15.72 -36.65
C VAL A 453 -30.90 -16.89 -36.05
N MET A 454 -30.57 -17.28 -34.85
CA MET A 454 -31.42 -18.22 -34.09
C MET A 454 -32.65 -17.46 -33.59
N THR A 455 -33.78 -17.78 -34.17
CA THR A 455 -35.08 -17.29 -33.72
C THR A 455 -35.44 -17.92 -32.37
N GLU A 456 -36.12 -17.19 -31.51
CA GLU A 456 -36.51 -17.55 -30.12
C GLU A 456 -37.38 -18.82 -30.00
N GLU A 457 -37.73 -19.47 -31.08
CA GLU A 457 -38.62 -20.65 -31.13
C GLU A 457 -37.91 -22.01 -30.97
N GLN A 458 -36.56 -22.05 -30.82
CA GLN A 458 -35.78 -23.27 -30.64
C GLN A 458 -35.14 -23.43 -29.27
N ALA A 459 -35.72 -22.86 -28.22
CA ALA A 459 -35.33 -23.19 -26.84
C ALA A 459 -35.84 -24.61 -26.51
N VAL A 460 -34.96 -25.57 -26.68
CA VAL A 460 -35.16 -26.97 -26.35
C VAL A 460 -35.43 -27.12 -24.85
N LYS A 461 -36.55 -27.73 -24.52
CA LYS A 461 -36.89 -28.18 -23.15
C LYS A 461 -35.73 -29.03 -22.58
N PRO A 462 -35.38 -28.90 -21.29
CA PRO A 462 -34.35 -29.74 -20.69
C PRO A 462 -34.82 -31.19 -20.62
N GLY A 463 -34.11 -32.05 -21.32
CA GLY A 463 -34.30 -33.50 -21.28
C GLY A 463 -33.80 -34.09 -19.96
N THR A 464 -34.62 -34.92 -19.35
CA THR A 464 -34.33 -35.71 -18.15
C THR A 464 -33.13 -36.65 -18.35
N PRO A 465 -32.12 -36.67 -17.48
CA PRO A 465 -31.07 -37.68 -17.56
C PRO A 465 -31.55 -38.97 -16.89
N THR A 466 -31.55 -40.03 -17.67
CA THR A 466 -31.66 -41.44 -17.21
C THR A 466 -30.42 -41.80 -16.37
N GLY A 467 -30.69 -42.44 -15.26
CA GLY A 467 -29.72 -42.74 -14.23
C GLY A 467 -28.62 -43.72 -14.56
N SER A 468 -27.52 -43.58 -13.89
CA SER A 468 -26.69 -44.71 -13.43
C SER A 468 -26.19 -44.41 -12.00
N LYS A 469 -26.44 -45.41 -11.16
CA LYS A 469 -26.07 -45.44 -9.73
C LYS A 469 -24.56 -45.55 -9.58
N THR A 470 -23.99 -44.76 -8.67
CA THR A 470 -22.92 -45.22 -7.77
C THR A 470 -22.83 -44.27 -6.57
N GLU A 471 -23.08 -44.88 -5.46
CA GLU A 471 -22.65 -44.73 -4.06
C GLU A 471 -22.30 -43.36 -3.44
N GLU A 472 -22.97 -43.23 -2.31
CA GLU A 472 -22.88 -42.17 -1.27
C GLU A 472 -21.47 -41.92 -0.73
N ALA A 473 -21.10 -40.66 -0.66
CA ALA A 473 -20.30 -40.16 0.43
C ALA A 473 -20.86 -38.79 0.85
N LYS A 474 -21.43 -38.79 2.04
CA LYS A 474 -21.94 -37.60 2.70
C LYS A 474 -20.81 -36.59 2.98
N SER A 475 -20.95 -35.37 2.57
CA SER A 475 -20.49 -34.20 3.30
C SER A 475 -21.48 -33.06 3.09
N ASP A 476 -22.26 -32.82 4.12
CA ASP A 476 -22.97 -31.57 4.35
C ASP A 476 -21.97 -30.42 4.39
N MET A 477 -22.11 -29.48 3.47
CA MET A 477 -21.69 -28.09 3.71
C MET A 477 -22.45 -27.16 2.76
N ILE A 478 -23.54 -26.66 3.26
CA ILE A 478 -24.00 -25.29 3.39
C ILE A 478 -23.52 -24.33 2.31
N SER A 479 -24.44 -24.06 1.39
CA SER A 479 -24.49 -22.83 0.60
C SER A 479 -25.10 -21.73 1.48
N GLU A 480 -24.33 -20.75 1.90
CA GLU A 480 -24.86 -19.43 2.25
C GLU A 480 -23.75 -18.38 2.12
N GLY A 481 -24.14 -17.24 1.55
CA GLY A 481 -23.42 -16.06 1.14
C GLY A 481 -22.23 -15.63 2.03
N GLY A 482 -21.17 -15.19 1.36
CA GLY A 482 -20.01 -14.56 2.00
C GLY A 482 -20.44 -13.35 2.85
N PRO A 483 -19.91 -13.22 4.04
CA PRO A 483 -20.28 -12.11 4.90
C PRO A 483 -19.60 -10.82 4.43
N VAL A 484 -20.42 -9.84 4.10
CA VAL A 484 -20.07 -8.43 4.20
C VAL A 484 -19.65 -8.22 5.66
N MET A 485 -18.40 -7.84 5.91
CA MET A 485 -17.91 -7.52 7.25
C MET A 485 -18.76 -6.42 7.86
N THR A 486 -19.54 -6.75 8.87
CA THR A 486 -20.24 -5.78 9.69
C THR A 486 -19.24 -5.07 10.60
N LYS A 487 -19.42 -3.75 10.75
CA LYS A 487 -18.61 -2.81 11.53
C LYS A 487 -18.34 -3.17 13.01
N GLU A 488 -18.95 -4.19 13.56
CA GLU A 488 -18.70 -4.66 14.92
C GLU A 488 -17.32 -5.30 15.13
N GLN A 489 -16.66 -5.79 14.06
CA GLN A 489 -15.32 -6.40 14.18
C GLN A 489 -14.18 -5.39 14.09
N ALA A 490 -14.43 -4.18 13.54
CA ALA A 490 -13.44 -3.11 13.50
C ALA A 490 -13.32 -2.37 14.84
N VAL A 491 -14.43 -2.25 15.57
CA VAL A 491 -14.47 -1.55 16.89
C VAL A 491 -13.75 -2.34 17.99
N GLU A 492 -13.72 -3.67 17.92
CA GLU A 492 -12.97 -4.49 18.91
C GLU A 492 -11.44 -4.39 18.76
N THR A 493 -10.93 -3.98 17.61
CA THR A 493 -9.49 -3.81 17.38
C THR A 493 -8.96 -2.47 17.90
N GLU A 494 -9.76 -1.40 17.88
CA GLU A 494 -9.38 -0.09 18.47
C GLU A 494 -9.42 -0.11 20.00
N ALA A 495 -10.41 -0.77 20.62
CA ALA A 495 -10.50 -0.89 22.07
C ALA A 495 -9.35 -1.70 22.70
N ALA A 496 -8.70 -2.57 21.94
CA ALA A 496 -7.55 -3.35 22.42
C ALA A 496 -6.22 -2.58 22.40
N THR A 497 -6.14 -1.48 21.64
CA THR A 497 -4.95 -0.63 21.53
C THR A 497 -4.92 0.48 22.58
N GLU A 498 -6.08 1.02 22.98
CA GLU A 498 -6.14 2.05 24.02
C GLU A 498 -5.94 1.50 25.44
N SER A 499 -6.38 0.27 25.74
CA SER A 499 -6.20 -0.30 27.08
C SER A 499 -4.75 -0.71 27.44
N ARG A 500 -3.78 -0.55 26.51
CA ARG A 500 -2.35 -0.79 26.76
C ARG A 500 -1.54 0.46 27.10
N LYS A 501 -2.11 1.64 27.05
CA LYS A 501 -1.43 2.91 27.39
C LYS A 501 -1.59 3.36 28.84
N GLU A 502 -2.41 2.69 29.65
CA GLU A 502 -2.69 3.11 31.04
C GLU A 502 -2.16 2.16 32.14
N ALA A 503 -1.30 1.22 31.85
CA ALA A 503 -0.69 0.38 32.86
C ALA A 503 0.85 0.42 32.75
N ASP A 504 1.49 1.44 33.28
CA ASP A 504 2.61 1.36 34.22
C ASP A 504 3.14 2.76 34.61
N PRO A 505 3.02 3.15 35.88
CA PRO A 505 4.13 3.75 36.57
C PRO A 505 4.25 3.18 37.99
N HIS A 506 5.42 2.65 38.31
CA HIS A 506 5.97 2.27 39.60
C HIS A 506 6.35 0.79 39.73
N ALA A 507 7.57 0.50 39.35
CA ALA A 507 8.44 -0.45 40.06
C ALA A 507 9.87 -0.35 39.50
N ASN A 508 10.70 0.43 40.14
CA ASN A 508 12.06 0.00 40.45
C ASN A 508 12.76 0.99 41.39
N GLU A 509 12.79 0.65 42.65
CA GLU A 509 13.89 0.98 43.56
C GLU A 509 14.11 -0.28 44.39
N SER A 510 15.28 -0.82 44.27
CA SER A 510 16.12 -1.54 45.24
C SER A 510 16.80 -2.77 44.68
N GLU A 511 18.09 -2.64 44.76
CA GLU A 511 19.26 -3.54 44.72
C GLU A 511 19.99 -3.68 43.39
#